data_d47d4cacec7ad1d8d4a8fda8ece06f3c
#
_entry.id   d47d4cacec7ad1d8d4a8fda8ece06f3c
#
_cell.length_a   1.000
_cell.length_b   1.000
_cell.length_c   1.000
_cell.angle_alpha   90.00
_cell.angle_beta   90.00
_cell.angle_gamma   90.00
#
_symmetry.space_group_name_H-M   'P 1'
#
loop_
_entity.id
_entity.type
_entity.pdbx_description
1 polymer ?
#
loop_
_entity_poly.entity_id
_entity_poly.type
_entity_poly.pdbx_seq_one_letter_code
_entity_poly.pdbx_strand_id
1 'polypeptide(L)'
;MPIVNRIADFHAEITAWRRDIHAHPELQYDVHRTAGAVADKLKNFGCDEVVTGIGRTGVVGVIRGSKAGEDGRVIGLRADMDALPIEEATDVPYKWRRNRRRRDQRVARIRPGW
;
A
#
# COMPACT_ATOMS: atom_id res chain seq x y z
N MET A 1 23.83 2.04 -5.40
CA MET A 1 23.10 1.50 -6.56
C MET A 1 22.63 2.63 -7.44
N PRO A 2 22.90 2.61 -8.74
CA PRO A 2 22.32 3.62 -9.62
C PRO A 2 20.79 3.40 -9.69
N ILE A 3 20.06 4.46 -9.38
CA ILE A 3 18.60 4.48 -9.55
C ILE A 3 18.32 4.92 -10.99
N VAL A 4 17.38 4.25 -11.66
CA VAL A 4 16.91 4.69 -12.96
C VAL A 4 16.42 6.13 -12.86
N ASN A 5 16.95 7.05 -13.66
CA ASN A 5 16.68 8.49 -13.59
C ASN A 5 15.19 8.81 -13.51
N ARG A 6 14.36 8.12 -14.28
CA ARG A 6 12.92 8.31 -14.27
C ARG A 6 12.27 7.97 -12.92
N ILE A 7 12.79 6.99 -12.19
CA ILE A 7 12.32 6.67 -10.83
C ILE A 7 12.77 7.76 -9.85
N ALA A 8 13.97 8.30 -10.03
CA ALA A 8 14.46 9.42 -9.23
C ALA A 8 13.57 10.67 -9.37
N ASP A 9 13.06 10.93 -10.57
CA ASP A 9 12.13 12.04 -10.83
C ASP A 9 10.82 11.92 -10.04
N PHE A 10 10.38 10.70 -9.74
CA PHE A 10 9.17 10.44 -8.94
C PHE A 10 9.42 10.38 -7.43
N HIS A 11 10.65 10.60 -6.97
CA HIS A 11 11.00 10.40 -5.55
C HIS A 11 10.11 11.20 -4.60
N ALA A 12 9.86 12.48 -4.88
CA ALA A 12 9.02 13.33 -4.03
C ALA A 12 7.58 12.82 -3.95
N GLU A 13 7.02 12.41 -5.07
CA GLU A 13 5.66 11.91 -5.17
C GLU A 13 5.50 10.55 -4.46
N ILE A 14 6.43 9.64 -4.69
CA ILE A 14 6.45 8.31 -4.02
C ILE A 14 6.62 8.50 -2.51
N THR A 15 7.44 9.43 -2.07
CA THR A 15 7.61 9.77 -0.65
C THR A 15 6.31 10.28 -0.04
N ALA A 16 5.58 11.14 -0.75
CA ALA A 16 4.28 11.65 -0.29
C ALA A 16 3.25 10.52 -0.14
N TRP A 17 3.18 9.59 -1.10
CA TRP A 17 2.30 8.42 -1.01
C TRP A 17 2.64 7.52 0.17
N ARG A 18 3.93 7.25 0.38
CA ARG A 18 4.39 6.45 1.51
C ARG A 18 4.00 7.08 2.83
N ARG A 19 4.21 8.38 2.99
CA ARG A 19 3.88 9.10 4.22
C ARG A 19 2.39 9.19 4.47
N ASP A 20 1.58 9.34 3.43
CA ASP A 20 0.13 9.32 3.53
C ASP A 20 -0.41 7.97 4.01
N ILE A 21 0.06 6.88 3.43
CA ILE A 21 -0.31 5.53 3.86
C ILE A 21 0.17 5.27 5.29
N HIS A 22 1.38 5.68 5.64
CA HIS A 22 1.93 5.53 6.99
C HIS A 22 1.13 6.30 8.05
N ALA A 23 0.66 7.49 7.72
CA ALA A 23 -0.16 8.30 8.64
C ALA A 23 -1.58 7.73 8.87
N HIS A 24 -2.04 6.82 8.02
CA HIS A 24 -3.36 6.20 8.06
C HIS A 24 -3.28 4.67 8.03
N PRO A 25 -2.63 4.03 9.01
CA PRO A 25 -2.43 2.58 9.02
C PRO A 25 -3.75 1.85 9.18
N GLU A 26 -3.87 0.77 8.45
CA GLU A 26 -4.99 -0.16 8.52
C GLU A 26 -4.46 -1.57 8.77
N LEU A 27 -5.22 -2.41 9.49
CA LEU A 27 -4.75 -3.69 9.98
C LEU A 27 -5.39 -4.85 9.23
N GLN A 28 -4.61 -5.92 9.02
CA GLN A 28 -5.06 -7.19 8.47
C GLN A 28 -5.80 -6.99 7.13
N TYR A 29 -7.04 -7.48 7.04
CA TYR A 29 -7.85 -7.40 5.83
C TYR A 29 -8.78 -6.18 5.78
N ASP A 30 -8.76 -5.31 6.81
CA ASP A 30 -9.56 -4.09 6.89
C ASP A 30 -8.78 -2.87 6.36
N VAL A 31 -8.25 -2.99 5.15
CA VAL A 31 -7.41 -1.97 4.50
C VAL A 31 -8.18 -1.22 3.41
N HIS A 32 -9.41 -0.84 3.68
CA HIS A 32 -10.33 -0.24 2.70
C HIS A 32 -9.83 1.09 2.13
N ARG A 33 -9.30 1.97 2.98
CA ARG A 33 -8.75 3.25 2.53
C ARG A 33 -7.51 3.05 1.68
N THR A 34 -6.59 2.23 2.14
CA THR A 34 -5.34 1.93 1.42
C THR A 34 -5.63 1.24 0.09
N ALA A 35 -6.54 0.28 0.08
CA ALA A 35 -6.97 -0.40 -1.14
C ALA A 35 -7.59 0.56 -2.15
N GLY A 36 -8.45 1.48 -1.69
CA GLY A 36 -9.04 2.52 -2.53
C GLY A 36 -7.97 3.43 -3.15
N ALA A 37 -7.02 3.90 -2.35
CA ALA A 37 -5.93 4.74 -2.83
C ALA A 37 -5.03 4.01 -3.84
N VAL A 38 -4.74 2.72 -3.62
CA VAL A 38 -3.96 1.89 -4.56
C VAL A 38 -4.73 1.70 -5.86
N ALA A 39 -6.02 1.36 -5.80
CA ALA A 39 -6.85 1.17 -6.98
C ALA A 39 -6.91 2.43 -7.85
N ASP A 40 -7.09 3.60 -7.24
CA ASP A 40 -7.11 4.88 -7.94
C ASP A 40 -5.77 5.17 -8.63
N LYS A 41 -4.65 4.91 -7.96
CA LYS A 41 -3.32 5.08 -8.54
C LYS A 41 -3.09 4.14 -9.72
N LEU A 42 -3.46 2.88 -9.61
CA LEU A 42 -3.31 1.91 -10.69
C LEU A 42 -4.14 2.32 -11.92
N LYS A 43 -5.34 2.83 -11.72
CA LYS A 43 -6.16 3.39 -12.80
C LYS A 43 -5.49 4.61 -13.45
N ASN A 44 -4.98 5.53 -12.64
CA ASN A 44 -4.31 6.74 -13.11
C ASN A 44 -2.99 6.43 -13.84
N PHE A 45 -2.31 5.36 -13.48
CA PHE A 45 -1.10 4.88 -14.18
C PHE A 45 -1.41 4.25 -15.54
N GLY A 46 -2.68 3.98 -15.83
CA GLY A 46 -3.11 3.41 -17.10
C GLY A 46 -3.02 1.88 -17.15
N CYS A 47 -3.17 1.19 -16.02
CA CYS A 47 -3.33 -0.27 -16.04
C CYS A 47 -4.53 -0.65 -16.91
N ASP A 48 -4.36 -1.70 -17.72
CA ASP A 48 -5.42 -2.18 -18.63
C ASP A 48 -6.65 -2.66 -17.88
N GLU A 49 -6.44 -3.19 -16.69
CA GLU A 49 -7.50 -3.69 -15.83
C GLU A 49 -7.12 -3.49 -14.36
N VAL A 50 -8.07 -3.06 -13.54
CA VAL A 50 -7.91 -2.95 -12.08
C VAL A 50 -9.07 -3.68 -11.42
N VAL A 51 -8.76 -4.75 -10.69
CA VAL A 51 -9.73 -5.58 -9.97
C VAL A 51 -9.59 -5.32 -8.48
N THR A 52 -10.70 -5.09 -7.80
CA THR A 52 -10.77 -4.84 -6.36
C THR A 52 -11.58 -5.91 -5.65
N GLY A 53 -11.47 -5.97 -4.31
CA GLY A 53 -12.28 -6.88 -3.49
C GLY A 53 -11.81 -8.33 -3.48
N ILE A 54 -10.62 -8.62 -3.97
CA ILE A 54 -10.05 -9.97 -3.92
C ILE A 54 -9.64 -10.28 -2.47
N GLY A 55 -10.14 -11.37 -1.92
CA GLY A 55 -9.87 -11.70 -0.51
C GLY A 55 -10.28 -10.59 0.46
N ARG A 56 -11.37 -9.89 0.21
CA ARG A 56 -12.00 -8.75 0.90
C ARG A 56 -11.52 -7.39 0.41
N THR A 57 -10.24 -7.06 0.47
CA THR A 57 -9.70 -5.74 0.14
C THR A 57 -8.53 -5.77 -0.85
N GLY A 58 -8.18 -6.94 -1.38
CA GLY A 58 -7.08 -7.07 -2.33
C GLY A 58 -7.34 -6.31 -3.62
N VAL A 59 -6.28 -5.75 -4.19
CA VAL A 59 -6.31 -5.01 -5.45
C VAL A 59 -5.31 -5.61 -6.41
N VAL A 60 -5.71 -5.83 -7.65
CA VAL A 60 -4.83 -6.34 -8.71
C VAL A 60 -4.91 -5.39 -9.90
N GLY A 61 -3.76 -4.91 -10.33
CA GLY A 61 -3.60 -4.19 -11.59
C GLY A 61 -3.00 -5.11 -12.64
N VAL A 62 -3.56 -5.11 -13.83
CA VAL A 62 -3.08 -5.90 -14.97
C VAL A 62 -2.55 -4.96 -16.04
N ILE A 63 -1.33 -5.23 -16.50
CA ILE A 63 -0.72 -4.52 -17.62
C ILE A 63 -0.44 -5.54 -18.73
N ARG A 64 -1.02 -5.31 -19.88
CA ARG A 64 -0.80 -6.13 -21.08
C ARG A 64 0.32 -5.51 -21.90
N GLY A 65 1.45 -6.18 -21.96
CA GLY A 65 2.59 -5.73 -22.78
C GLY A 65 2.25 -5.79 -24.27
N SER A 66 2.71 -4.81 -25.04
CA SER A 66 2.54 -4.78 -26.50
C SER A 66 3.37 -5.87 -27.23
N LYS A 67 4.36 -6.41 -26.55
CA LYS A 67 5.22 -7.50 -27.03
C LYS A 67 4.98 -8.78 -26.23
N ALA A 68 3.72 -9.06 -25.87
CA ALA A 68 3.40 -10.33 -25.23
C ALA A 68 3.88 -11.46 -26.14
N GLY A 69 4.88 -12.21 -25.65
CA GLY A 69 5.42 -13.35 -26.38
C GLY A 69 4.35 -14.42 -26.58
N GLU A 70 4.49 -15.23 -27.60
CA GLU A 70 3.60 -16.37 -27.89
C GLU A 70 3.58 -17.41 -26.75
N ASP A 71 4.54 -17.33 -25.82
CA ASP A 71 4.70 -18.26 -24.69
C ASP A 71 3.77 -17.96 -23.49
N GLY A 72 3.03 -16.87 -23.50
CA GLY A 72 2.05 -16.52 -22.47
C GLY A 72 2.65 -16.24 -21.08
N ARG A 73 3.94 -15.93 -20.97
CA ARG A 73 4.59 -15.68 -19.67
C ARG A 73 4.04 -14.42 -19.02
N VAL A 74 3.81 -14.50 -17.71
CA VAL A 74 3.32 -13.40 -16.86
C VAL A 74 4.24 -13.24 -15.68
N ILE A 75 4.55 -11.99 -15.33
CA ILE A 75 5.26 -11.64 -14.11
C ILE A 75 4.27 -11.10 -13.10
N GLY A 76 4.25 -11.67 -11.90
CA GLY A 76 3.47 -11.16 -10.77
C GLY A 76 4.37 -10.43 -9.79
N LEU A 77 3.94 -9.24 -9.36
CA LEU A 77 4.54 -8.48 -8.28
C LEU A 77 3.55 -8.39 -7.13
N ARG A 78 4.02 -8.50 -5.88
CA ARG A 78 3.19 -8.42 -4.70
C ARG A 78 3.71 -7.38 -3.73
N ALA A 79 2.79 -6.62 -3.14
CA ALA A 79 3.07 -5.75 -2.01
C ALA A 79 1.94 -5.85 -0.99
N ASP A 80 2.27 -5.88 0.30
CA ASP A 80 1.30 -5.85 1.38
C ASP A 80 0.77 -4.43 1.60
N MET A 81 -0.48 -4.32 2.05
CA MET A 81 -1.14 -3.03 2.30
C MET A 81 -1.46 -2.81 3.77
N ASP A 82 -1.34 -3.83 4.62
CA ASP A 82 -1.63 -3.73 6.04
C ASP A 82 -0.44 -3.21 6.85
N ALA A 83 -0.76 -2.66 8.00
CA ALA A 83 0.21 -2.21 8.98
C ALA A 83 0.27 -3.19 10.16
N LEU A 84 1.34 -3.14 10.92
CA LEU A 84 1.46 -3.86 12.18
C LEU A 84 0.73 -3.10 13.30
N PRO A 85 0.12 -3.78 14.28
CA PRO A 85 -0.57 -3.16 15.41
C PRO A 85 0.43 -2.62 16.44
N ILE A 86 1.37 -1.81 16.00
CA ILE A 86 2.45 -1.22 16.82
C ILE A 86 2.18 0.28 16.95
N GLU A 87 2.29 0.80 18.16
CA GLU A 87 2.20 2.24 18.41
C GLU A 87 3.51 2.93 18.04
N GLU A 88 3.43 3.98 17.22
CA GLU A 88 4.59 4.74 16.79
C GLU A 88 5.10 5.67 17.90
N ALA A 89 6.37 5.53 18.25
CA ALA A 89 7.04 6.36 19.26
C ALA A 89 7.75 7.59 18.67
N THR A 90 7.89 7.69 17.34
CA THR A 90 8.56 8.82 16.69
C THR A 90 7.68 10.06 16.66
N ASP A 91 8.30 11.23 16.59
CA ASP A 91 7.60 12.53 16.53
C ASP A 91 7.80 13.19 15.17
N VAL A 92 7.37 12.52 14.11
CA VAL A 92 7.45 12.99 12.74
C VAL A 92 6.11 13.60 12.28
N PRO A 93 6.11 14.56 11.33
CA PRO A 93 4.89 15.20 10.85
C PRO A 93 3.84 14.24 10.26
N TYR A 94 4.27 13.10 9.73
CA TYR A 94 3.44 12.05 9.15
C TYR A 94 3.20 10.87 10.13
N LYS A 95 3.44 11.10 11.43
CA LYS A 95 3.16 10.13 12.50
C LYS A 95 1.73 9.60 12.42
N TRP A 96 1.55 8.34 12.69
CA TRP A 96 0.24 7.71 12.77
C TRP A 96 -0.69 8.46 13.74
N ARG A 97 -1.84 8.86 13.21
CA ARG A 97 -2.90 9.49 14.00
C ARG A 97 -3.95 8.45 14.34
N ARG A 98 -4.00 8.05 15.61
CA ARG A 98 -5.03 7.15 16.11
C ARG A 98 -6.41 7.75 15.84
N ASN A 99 -7.23 7.09 15.02
CA ASN A 99 -8.59 7.53 14.80
C ASN A 99 -9.43 7.19 16.07
N ARG A 100 -9.80 8.20 16.84
CA ARG A 100 -10.55 8.06 18.11
C ARG A 100 -11.91 7.36 17.94
N ARG A 101 -12.41 7.18 16.72
CA ARG A 101 -13.71 6.56 16.43
C ARG A 101 -13.70 5.03 16.39
N ARG A 102 -12.55 4.38 16.41
CA ARG A 102 -12.44 2.91 16.49
C ARG A 102 -11.97 2.49 17.88
N ARG A 103 -12.84 2.66 18.89
CA ARG A 103 -12.59 2.19 20.27
C ARG A 103 -12.53 0.67 20.41
N ASP A 104 -12.86 -0.11 19.38
CA ASP A 104 -13.04 -1.56 19.46
C ASP A 104 -11.93 -2.43 18.88
N GLN A 105 -10.90 -1.83 18.29
CA GLN A 105 -9.72 -2.63 17.98
C GLN A 105 -8.80 -2.62 19.20
N ARG A 106 -8.92 -3.64 20.05
CA ARG A 106 -7.98 -3.90 21.14
C ARG A 106 -6.59 -4.02 20.53
N VAL A 107 -5.81 -2.97 20.64
CA VAL A 107 -4.38 -3.04 20.43
C VAL A 107 -3.84 -4.00 21.48
N ALA A 108 -3.49 -5.20 21.05
CA ALA A 108 -2.79 -6.11 21.94
C ALA A 108 -1.49 -5.41 22.36
N ARG A 109 -1.41 -4.98 23.61
CA ARG A 109 -0.15 -4.51 24.18
C ARG A 109 0.82 -5.67 24.13
N ILE A 110 1.74 -5.62 23.19
CA ILE A 110 2.92 -6.49 23.25
C ILE A 110 3.69 -6.01 24.46
N ARG A 111 3.64 -6.80 25.55
CA ARG A 111 4.51 -6.55 26.71
C ARG A 111 5.95 -6.74 26.23
N PRO A 112 6.86 -5.80 26.52
CA PRO A 112 8.28 -6.06 26.32
C PRO A 112 8.70 -7.11 27.34
N GLY A 113 8.93 -8.30 26.87
CA GLY A 113 9.32 -9.43 27.70
C GLY A 113 9.83 -10.57 26.86
N TRP A 114 10.95 -10.31 26.18
CA TRP A 114 11.86 -11.34 25.64
C TRP A 114 13.29 -10.82 25.78
#